data_54a63426e62ea6d6c217731bc9dcd602
#
_entry.id   54a63426e62ea6d6c217731bc9dcd602
#
_cell.length_a   1.000
_cell.length_b   1.000
_cell.length_c   1.000
_cell.angle_alpha   90.00
_cell.angle_beta   90.00
_cell.angle_gamma   90.00
#
_symmetry.space_group_name_H-M   'P 1'
#
loop_
_entity.id
_entity.type
_entity.pdbx_description
1 polymer ?
#
loop_
_entity_poly.entity_id
_entity_poly.type
_entity_poly.pdbx_seq_one_letter_code
_entity_poly.pdbx_strand_id
1 'polypeptide(L)'
;MKFIKIFITLALIAGLANACAPAITPVAQTPLPSATKQVAATKTPTPAASRLEVEVEALRGKQVNVWHPWFGAEANLFESQIKEFNAANEWGIVINAESKGNYSEILLQTSAALTDSSAPQIVIALPEHALAWGDDVLDLNPYMHDPEFGMNALDMSDFVSVVWRQDEVDGKRFGAPAQRTARFMLYNRTWARQLGFDAPPQTLAEFEAQVCAAHVALMNDSDPNNNSLGGWLIDANAYTALSWMFAFGGGAQVEDGYRFLSPGNVAAFKYLKALQQKSCAWVAAPNLSVGERFAARQALFVTAGLGEFSDVARAFVAANSADEWIALPFSGEERDEIVVYGSSFIAFQSDAETQLASWLFIRWTLSPENQAEWVKSAGLLPLRNSTLDLLAEYSTDHPQWAQAVTYLSNGEATPQLSSWRLVRVVLEDGFRDMFDVIRHPDLTEGQAPVILTQMDEAADELNK
;
A
#
# COMPACT_ATOMS: atom_id res chain seq x y z
N MET A 1 -38.76 48.50 -4.35
CA MET A 1 -39.03 49.62 -5.29
C MET A 1 -37.91 49.66 -6.32
N LYS A 2 -38.36 49.63 -7.60
CA LYS A 2 -37.69 49.93 -8.87
C LYS A 2 -36.63 48.96 -9.43
N PHE A 3 -37.18 48.23 -10.40
CA PHE A 3 -36.54 47.58 -11.55
C PHE A 3 -35.79 48.56 -12.45
N ILE A 4 -34.68 48.14 -13.07
CA ILE A 4 -34.29 48.60 -14.40
C ILE A 4 -33.78 47.42 -15.21
N LYS A 5 -34.50 47.08 -16.28
CA LYS A 5 -34.11 46.23 -17.40
C LYS A 5 -33.35 47.06 -18.41
N ILE A 6 -32.30 46.55 -19.00
CA ILE A 6 -31.74 47.06 -20.25
C ILE A 6 -31.60 45.91 -21.25
N PHE A 7 -32.40 46.03 -22.34
CA PHE A 7 -32.29 45.31 -23.61
C PHE A 7 -31.24 46.01 -24.47
N ILE A 8 -30.37 45.27 -25.14
CA ILE A 8 -29.66 45.77 -26.33
C ILE A 8 -29.59 44.66 -27.38
N THR A 9 -30.07 45.07 -28.50
CA THR A 9 -30.43 44.63 -29.83
C THR A 9 -29.33 43.95 -30.63
N LEU A 10 -29.80 42.98 -31.41
CA LEU A 10 -29.11 42.26 -32.50
C LEU A 10 -28.84 43.21 -33.67
N ALA A 11 -27.68 43.18 -34.31
CA ALA A 11 -27.43 43.72 -35.64
C ALA A 11 -26.78 42.64 -36.54
N LEU A 12 -27.58 42.27 -37.55
CA LEU A 12 -27.19 41.40 -38.65
C LEU A 12 -26.39 42.23 -39.66
N ILE A 13 -25.22 41.73 -40.12
CA ILE A 13 -24.58 42.24 -41.34
C ILE A 13 -24.36 41.04 -42.28
N ALA A 14 -25.13 41.02 -43.39
CA ALA A 14 -24.94 40.14 -44.53
C ALA A 14 -23.90 40.73 -45.46
N GLY A 15 -22.82 40.04 -45.71
CA GLY A 15 -21.81 40.37 -46.70
C GLY A 15 -21.80 39.32 -47.84
N LEU A 16 -22.31 39.74 -49.00
CA LEU A 16 -22.23 38.99 -50.23
C LEU A 16 -20.81 39.03 -50.81
N ALA A 17 -20.22 37.88 -51.05
CA ALA A 17 -19.03 37.73 -51.90
C ALA A 17 -19.31 36.70 -52.97
N ASN A 18 -19.53 37.16 -54.18
CA ASN A 18 -19.53 36.33 -55.43
C ASN A 18 -18.09 35.85 -55.72
N ALA A 19 -17.91 34.57 -55.83
CA ALA A 19 -16.69 33.99 -56.42
C ALA A 19 -17.12 32.95 -57.50
N CYS A 20 -16.69 33.19 -58.71
CA CYS A 20 -16.86 32.34 -59.89
C CYS A 20 -16.30 30.93 -59.69
N ALA A 21 -17.13 29.93 -59.94
CA ALA A 21 -16.69 28.54 -60.08
C ALA A 21 -16.52 28.21 -61.55
N PRO A 22 -15.44 27.51 -61.96
CA PRO A 22 -15.29 26.97 -63.30
C PRO A 22 -16.16 25.74 -63.50
N ALA A 23 -16.79 25.64 -64.71
CA ALA A 23 -17.63 24.55 -65.17
C ALA A 23 -16.85 23.23 -65.23
N ILE A 24 -17.31 22.21 -64.48
CA ILE A 24 -16.80 20.85 -64.55
C ILE A 24 -17.64 20.09 -65.57
N THR A 25 -17.00 19.60 -66.63
CA THR A 25 -17.57 18.70 -67.64
C THR A 25 -17.87 17.33 -67.01
N PRO A 26 -19.02 16.69 -67.25
CA PRO A 26 -19.29 15.37 -66.69
C PRO A 26 -18.45 14.30 -67.39
N VAL A 27 -17.57 13.62 -66.62
CA VAL A 27 -16.90 12.41 -67.03
C VAL A 27 -17.85 11.23 -66.89
N ALA A 28 -18.01 10.48 -67.97
CA ALA A 28 -18.83 9.26 -68.04
C ALA A 28 -18.36 8.24 -67.00
N GLN A 29 -19.25 7.84 -66.11
CA GLN A 29 -19.00 6.77 -65.12
C GLN A 29 -19.03 5.41 -65.82
N THR A 30 -17.91 4.72 -65.88
CA THR A 30 -17.83 3.30 -66.21
C THR A 30 -18.36 2.49 -65.04
N PRO A 31 -19.27 1.51 -65.20
CA PRO A 31 -19.76 0.73 -64.06
C PRO A 31 -18.64 -0.16 -63.52
N LEU A 32 -18.32 0.00 -62.21
CA LEU A 32 -17.47 -0.91 -61.47
C LEU A 32 -18.16 -2.27 -61.31
N PRO A 33 -17.44 -3.39 -61.53
CA PRO A 33 -18.01 -4.71 -61.22
C PRO A 33 -18.23 -4.86 -59.72
N SER A 34 -19.47 -5.17 -59.33
CA SER A 34 -19.90 -5.47 -57.98
C SER A 34 -19.31 -6.83 -57.56
N ALA A 35 -18.10 -6.81 -56.98
CA ALA A 35 -17.56 -7.97 -56.28
C ALA A 35 -18.08 -7.97 -54.84
N THR A 36 -19.17 -8.69 -54.62
CA THR A 36 -19.61 -9.07 -53.28
C THR A 36 -18.56 -10.01 -52.70
N LYS A 37 -17.53 -9.46 -52.05
CA LYS A 37 -16.69 -10.25 -51.15
C LYS A 37 -17.52 -10.65 -49.94
N GLN A 38 -17.95 -11.90 -49.94
CA GLN A 38 -18.42 -12.57 -48.73
C GLN A 38 -17.32 -12.45 -47.69
N VAL A 39 -17.53 -11.58 -46.67
CA VAL A 39 -16.67 -11.54 -45.51
C VAL A 39 -16.86 -12.87 -44.82
N ALA A 40 -15.86 -13.72 -44.90
CA ALA A 40 -15.83 -14.98 -44.15
C ALA A 40 -16.00 -14.60 -42.67
N ALA A 41 -17.03 -15.16 -42.04
CA ALA A 41 -17.22 -15.00 -40.60
C ALA A 41 -15.93 -15.42 -39.91
N THR A 42 -15.27 -14.47 -39.27
CA THR A 42 -14.11 -14.73 -38.42
C THR A 42 -14.62 -15.66 -37.34
N LYS A 43 -14.18 -16.91 -37.37
CA LYS A 43 -14.47 -17.85 -36.28
C LYS A 43 -13.94 -17.18 -34.99
N THR A 44 -14.81 -16.91 -34.07
CA THR A 44 -14.42 -16.57 -32.69
C THR A 44 -13.47 -17.67 -32.23
N PRO A 45 -12.24 -17.38 -31.81
CA PRO A 45 -11.33 -18.41 -31.34
C PRO A 45 -12.02 -19.17 -30.20
N THR A 46 -12.08 -20.49 -30.31
CA THR A 46 -12.53 -21.35 -29.21
C THR A 46 -11.60 -21.06 -28.02
N PRO A 47 -12.14 -20.81 -26.82
CA PRO A 47 -11.29 -20.66 -25.62
C PRO A 47 -10.35 -21.86 -25.53
N ALA A 48 -9.10 -21.62 -25.17
CA ALA A 48 -8.15 -22.70 -24.92
C ALA A 48 -8.63 -23.49 -23.68
N ALA A 49 -8.57 -24.80 -23.72
CA ALA A 49 -8.96 -25.65 -22.60
C ALA A 49 -7.99 -25.49 -21.43
N SER A 50 -8.49 -25.70 -20.21
CA SER A 50 -7.69 -25.71 -18.99
C SER A 50 -6.55 -26.74 -19.08
N ARG A 51 -5.45 -26.44 -18.36
CA ARG A 51 -4.30 -27.33 -18.20
C ARG A 51 -4.29 -28.02 -16.83
N LEU A 52 -5.26 -27.71 -15.95
CA LEU A 52 -5.28 -28.15 -14.56
C LEU A 52 -5.85 -29.57 -14.38
N GLU A 53 -6.39 -30.19 -15.46
CA GLU A 53 -6.94 -31.55 -15.45
C GLU A 53 -8.02 -31.78 -14.36
N VAL A 54 -8.81 -30.74 -14.04
CA VAL A 54 -9.90 -30.78 -13.04
C VAL A 54 -11.23 -30.69 -13.78
N GLU A 55 -12.13 -31.64 -13.53
CA GLU A 55 -13.51 -31.60 -14.03
C GLU A 55 -14.31 -30.58 -13.23
N VAL A 56 -14.98 -29.63 -13.91
CA VAL A 56 -15.74 -28.53 -13.26
C VAL A 56 -16.81 -29.06 -12.31
N GLU A 57 -17.45 -30.16 -12.67
CA GLU A 57 -18.48 -30.82 -11.83
C GLU A 57 -17.95 -31.27 -10.47
N ALA A 58 -16.65 -31.58 -10.36
CA ALA A 58 -16.01 -32.00 -9.12
C ALA A 58 -15.83 -30.87 -8.11
N LEU A 59 -15.97 -29.61 -8.56
CA LEU A 59 -15.93 -28.44 -7.67
C LEU A 59 -17.24 -28.29 -6.87
N ARG A 60 -18.34 -28.91 -7.30
CA ARG A 60 -19.65 -28.75 -6.65
C ARG A 60 -19.66 -29.28 -5.22
N GLY A 61 -19.90 -28.36 -4.29
CA GLY A 61 -19.95 -28.67 -2.85
C GLY A 61 -18.54 -28.78 -2.21
N LYS A 62 -17.46 -28.49 -2.93
CA LYS A 62 -16.12 -28.42 -2.32
C LYS A 62 -16.12 -27.38 -1.22
N GLN A 63 -15.60 -27.77 -0.05
CA GLN A 63 -15.43 -26.90 1.12
C GLN A 63 -14.02 -26.35 1.13
N VAL A 64 -13.90 -25.04 1.24
CA VAL A 64 -12.61 -24.34 1.42
C VAL A 64 -12.66 -23.60 2.74
N ASN A 65 -11.84 -24.01 3.69
CA ASN A 65 -11.71 -23.35 4.98
C ASN A 65 -10.64 -22.26 4.88
N VAL A 66 -10.95 -21.08 5.43
CA VAL A 66 -10.08 -19.90 5.40
C VAL A 66 -9.84 -19.40 6.81
N TRP A 67 -8.58 -19.27 7.20
CA TRP A 67 -8.23 -18.61 8.46
C TRP A 67 -7.74 -17.18 8.20
N HIS A 68 -8.17 -16.23 9.03
CA HIS A 68 -7.84 -14.81 8.87
C HIS A 68 -7.60 -14.11 10.20
N PRO A 69 -6.84 -12.99 10.21
CA PRO A 69 -6.51 -12.23 11.43
C PRO A 69 -7.52 -11.11 11.74
N TRP A 70 -8.53 -10.89 10.92
CA TRP A 70 -9.39 -9.72 10.98
C TRP A 70 -10.43 -9.76 12.06
N PHE A 71 -10.79 -8.57 12.58
CA PHE A 71 -11.83 -8.32 13.56
C PHE A 71 -12.67 -7.11 13.15
N GLY A 72 -13.83 -6.94 13.79
CA GLY A 72 -14.69 -5.78 13.62
C GLY A 72 -15.13 -5.55 12.18
N ALA A 73 -14.90 -4.36 11.65
CA ALA A 73 -15.38 -3.97 10.31
C ALA A 73 -14.76 -4.82 9.19
N GLU A 74 -13.48 -5.15 9.27
CA GLU A 74 -12.78 -5.98 8.28
C GLU A 74 -13.32 -7.41 8.26
N ALA A 75 -13.54 -8.03 9.44
CA ALA A 75 -14.16 -9.36 9.52
C ALA A 75 -15.58 -9.36 8.96
N ASN A 76 -16.39 -8.35 9.29
CA ASN A 76 -17.75 -8.22 8.79
C ASN A 76 -17.78 -8.06 7.26
N LEU A 77 -16.88 -7.29 6.69
CA LEU A 77 -16.74 -7.14 5.24
C LEU A 77 -16.39 -8.49 4.60
N PHE A 78 -15.37 -9.18 5.13
CA PHE A 78 -14.94 -10.47 4.61
C PHE A 78 -16.04 -11.52 4.67
N GLU A 79 -16.77 -11.61 5.78
CA GLU A 79 -17.96 -12.48 5.90
C GLU A 79 -19.06 -12.14 4.88
N SER A 80 -19.26 -10.84 4.59
CA SER A 80 -20.21 -10.41 3.56
C SER A 80 -19.77 -10.86 2.17
N GLN A 81 -18.51 -10.69 1.83
CA GLN A 81 -17.93 -11.14 0.56
C GLN A 81 -18.01 -12.66 0.42
N ILE A 82 -17.75 -13.42 1.49
CA ILE A 82 -17.90 -14.87 1.49
C ILE A 82 -19.37 -15.28 1.23
N LYS A 83 -20.33 -14.63 1.86
CA LYS A 83 -21.75 -14.89 1.62
C LYS A 83 -22.15 -14.63 0.17
N GLU A 84 -21.62 -13.54 -0.41
CA GLU A 84 -21.85 -13.20 -1.82
C GLU A 84 -21.23 -14.25 -2.74
N PHE A 85 -19.95 -14.60 -2.55
CA PHE A 85 -19.30 -15.65 -3.32
C PHE A 85 -20.06 -16.97 -3.23
N ASN A 86 -20.38 -17.43 -2.03
CA ASN A 86 -21.10 -18.69 -1.82
C ASN A 86 -22.49 -18.73 -2.51
N ALA A 87 -23.14 -17.57 -2.62
CA ALA A 87 -24.45 -17.47 -3.29
C ALA A 87 -24.35 -17.36 -4.82
N ALA A 88 -23.27 -16.77 -5.35
CA ALA A 88 -23.18 -16.35 -6.74
C ALA A 88 -22.23 -17.21 -7.59
N ASN A 89 -21.27 -17.96 -6.99
CA ASN A 89 -20.33 -18.73 -7.79
C ASN A 89 -21.03 -19.89 -8.53
N GLU A 90 -20.71 -20.05 -9.80
CA GLU A 90 -21.32 -21.04 -10.70
C GLU A 90 -20.88 -22.48 -10.41
N TRP A 91 -19.75 -22.64 -9.72
CA TRP A 91 -19.16 -23.94 -9.42
C TRP A 91 -19.78 -24.63 -8.19
N GLY A 92 -20.53 -23.89 -7.36
CA GLY A 92 -21.12 -24.43 -6.11
C GLY A 92 -20.07 -24.66 -5.02
N ILE A 93 -18.95 -23.95 -5.06
CA ILE A 93 -17.91 -23.95 -4.01
C ILE A 93 -18.47 -23.28 -2.75
N VAL A 94 -18.09 -23.78 -1.59
CA VAL A 94 -18.50 -23.25 -0.28
C VAL A 94 -17.25 -22.82 0.52
N ILE A 95 -17.17 -21.55 0.82
CA ILE A 95 -16.11 -20.97 1.64
C ILE A 95 -16.59 -20.86 3.09
N ASN A 96 -15.77 -21.32 4.03
CA ASN A 96 -15.96 -21.17 5.47
C ASN A 96 -14.78 -20.42 6.06
N ALA A 97 -15.00 -19.31 6.74
CA ALA A 97 -13.91 -18.53 7.34
C ALA A 97 -13.98 -18.54 8.86
N GLU A 98 -12.80 -18.48 9.48
CA GLU A 98 -12.63 -18.41 10.92
C GLU A 98 -11.53 -17.40 11.28
N SER A 99 -11.81 -16.46 12.18
CA SER A 99 -10.80 -15.59 12.74
C SER A 99 -9.94 -16.34 13.76
N LYS A 100 -8.61 -16.26 13.57
CA LYS A 100 -7.63 -16.96 14.41
C LYS A 100 -6.75 -15.99 15.24
N GLY A 101 -7.20 -14.78 15.41
CA GLY A 101 -6.44 -13.77 16.14
C GLY A 101 -5.52 -12.93 15.23
N ASN A 102 -4.40 -12.46 15.76
CA ASN A 102 -3.46 -11.63 15.01
C ASN A 102 -2.52 -12.47 14.12
N TYR A 103 -1.67 -11.79 13.32
CA TYR A 103 -0.74 -12.47 12.42
C TYR A 103 0.26 -13.41 13.12
N SER A 104 0.67 -13.12 14.35
CA SER A 104 1.53 -14.03 15.12
C SER A 104 0.79 -15.29 15.56
N GLU A 105 -0.47 -15.17 15.96
CA GLU A 105 -1.33 -16.31 16.29
C GLU A 105 -1.64 -17.14 15.05
N ILE A 106 -1.92 -16.51 13.90
CA ILE A 106 -2.07 -17.19 12.60
C ILE A 106 -0.82 -18.01 12.28
N LEU A 107 0.37 -17.42 12.40
CA LEU A 107 1.62 -18.14 12.13
C LEU A 107 1.76 -19.39 13.02
N LEU A 108 1.54 -19.24 14.32
CA LEU A 108 1.71 -20.34 15.28
C LEU A 108 0.68 -21.46 15.06
N GLN A 109 -0.60 -21.10 14.92
CA GLN A 109 -1.67 -22.07 14.74
C GLN A 109 -1.55 -22.78 13.39
N THR A 110 -1.23 -22.07 12.32
CA THR A 110 -1.04 -22.65 10.98
C THR A 110 0.17 -23.58 10.95
N SER A 111 1.31 -23.18 11.54
CA SER A 111 2.49 -24.05 11.61
C SER A 111 2.24 -25.34 12.39
N ALA A 112 1.44 -25.29 13.47
CA ALA A 112 1.02 -26.48 14.20
C ALA A 112 0.08 -27.36 13.36
N ALA A 113 -0.91 -26.75 12.69
CA ALA A 113 -1.89 -27.46 11.88
C ALA A 113 -1.31 -28.12 10.62
N LEU A 114 -0.24 -27.57 10.04
CA LEU A 114 0.51 -28.19 8.95
C LEU A 114 1.18 -29.49 9.41
N THR A 115 1.66 -29.55 10.66
CA THR A 115 2.32 -30.74 11.21
C THR A 115 1.38 -31.93 11.38
N ASP A 116 0.10 -31.69 11.68
CA ASP A 116 -0.91 -32.75 11.88
C ASP A 116 -1.91 -32.86 10.72
N SER A 117 -1.66 -32.17 9.62
CA SER A 117 -2.50 -32.16 8.41
C SER A 117 -3.93 -31.64 8.66
N SER A 118 -4.11 -30.76 9.64
CA SER A 118 -5.40 -30.10 9.94
C SER A 118 -5.46 -28.65 9.45
N ALA A 119 -4.46 -28.21 8.68
CA ALA A 119 -4.38 -26.85 8.14
C ALA A 119 -5.59 -26.54 7.24
N PRO A 120 -6.08 -25.27 7.24
CA PRO A 120 -7.11 -24.83 6.32
C PRO A 120 -6.54 -24.79 4.89
N GLN A 121 -7.40 -24.65 3.90
CA GLN A 121 -6.97 -24.53 2.51
C GLN A 121 -6.38 -23.18 2.16
N ILE A 122 -6.83 -22.12 2.85
CA ILE A 122 -6.33 -20.76 2.67
C ILE A 122 -6.06 -20.14 4.03
N VAL A 123 -4.98 -19.36 4.12
CA VAL A 123 -4.69 -18.49 5.27
C VAL A 123 -4.40 -17.09 4.79
N ILE A 124 -4.94 -16.08 5.48
CA ILE A 124 -4.53 -14.70 5.29
C ILE A 124 -3.39 -14.41 6.27
N ALA A 125 -2.18 -14.24 5.73
CA ALA A 125 -0.97 -14.06 6.53
C ALA A 125 0.02 -13.10 5.85
N LEU A 126 1.13 -12.82 6.51
CA LEU A 126 2.18 -11.98 5.93
C LEU A 126 3.01 -12.80 4.90
N PRO A 127 3.57 -12.17 3.85
CA PRO A 127 4.38 -12.85 2.85
C PRO A 127 5.51 -13.70 3.43
N GLU A 128 6.21 -13.20 4.44
CA GLU A 128 7.29 -13.92 5.13
C GLU A 128 6.84 -15.18 5.87
N HIS A 129 5.55 -15.27 6.22
CA HIS A 129 4.98 -16.51 6.79
C HIS A 129 4.87 -17.60 5.72
N ALA A 130 4.44 -17.25 4.50
CA ALA A 130 4.38 -18.19 3.39
C ALA A 130 5.77 -18.76 3.07
N LEU A 131 6.80 -17.90 3.07
CA LEU A 131 8.19 -18.32 2.87
C LEU A 131 8.67 -19.26 3.99
N ALA A 132 8.20 -19.07 5.22
CA ALA A 132 8.53 -19.95 6.35
C ALA A 132 7.84 -21.32 6.26
N TRP A 133 6.65 -21.42 5.64
CA TRP A 133 5.94 -22.69 5.41
C TRP A 133 6.44 -23.45 4.19
N GLY A 134 7.20 -22.82 3.30
CA GLY A 134 7.98 -23.47 2.24
C GLY A 134 7.12 -24.28 1.26
N ASP A 135 7.46 -25.59 1.15
CA ASP A 135 6.81 -26.48 0.17
C ASP A 135 5.37 -26.86 0.49
N ASP A 136 4.88 -26.61 1.70
CA ASP A 136 3.46 -26.77 2.02
C ASP A 136 2.59 -25.74 1.29
N VAL A 137 3.18 -24.60 0.88
CA VAL A 137 2.47 -23.52 0.16
C VAL A 137 2.32 -23.87 -1.32
N LEU A 138 1.09 -23.65 -1.81
CA LEU A 138 0.77 -23.87 -3.22
C LEU A 138 1.40 -22.77 -4.09
N ASP A 139 2.06 -23.16 -5.18
CA ASP A 139 2.42 -22.21 -6.25
C ASP A 139 1.16 -21.82 -7.05
N LEU A 140 0.78 -20.54 -7.00
CA LEU A 140 -0.39 -20.02 -7.70
C LEU A 140 -0.17 -19.78 -9.19
N ASN A 141 1.08 -19.79 -9.70
CA ASN A 141 1.36 -19.52 -11.12
C ASN A 141 0.62 -20.46 -12.09
N PRO A 142 0.52 -21.79 -11.87
CA PRO A 142 -0.22 -22.67 -12.77
C PRO A 142 -1.71 -22.29 -12.88
N TYR A 143 -2.32 -21.88 -11.76
CA TYR A 143 -3.73 -21.48 -11.70
C TYR A 143 -3.95 -20.11 -12.33
N MET A 144 -3.08 -19.15 -12.01
CA MET A 144 -3.15 -17.79 -12.49
C MET A 144 -2.99 -17.69 -14.01
N HIS A 145 -2.14 -18.53 -14.59
CA HIS A 145 -1.87 -18.58 -16.04
C HIS A 145 -2.71 -19.63 -16.79
N ASP A 146 -3.67 -20.27 -16.11
CA ASP A 146 -4.54 -21.23 -16.77
C ASP A 146 -5.43 -20.53 -17.81
N PRO A 147 -5.60 -21.08 -19.03
CA PRO A 147 -6.36 -20.43 -20.07
C PRO A 147 -7.87 -20.28 -19.77
N GLU A 148 -8.42 -21.12 -18.90
CA GLU A 148 -9.85 -21.13 -18.54
C GLU A 148 -10.10 -20.48 -17.19
N PHE A 149 -9.33 -20.87 -16.18
CA PHE A 149 -9.53 -20.44 -14.79
C PHE A 149 -8.60 -19.31 -14.34
N GLY A 150 -7.64 -18.92 -15.16
CA GLY A 150 -6.65 -17.92 -14.81
C GLY A 150 -7.12 -16.48 -15.04
N MET A 151 -6.15 -15.59 -15.04
CA MET A 151 -6.29 -14.18 -15.36
C MET A 151 -5.75 -13.91 -16.79
N ASN A 152 -6.43 -13.07 -17.55
CA ASN A 152 -5.90 -12.64 -18.83
C ASN A 152 -4.76 -11.60 -18.68
N ALA A 153 -4.06 -11.31 -19.78
CA ALA A 153 -2.91 -10.40 -19.75
C ALA A 153 -3.27 -8.97 -19.31
N LEU A 154 -4.47 -8.50 -19.60
CA LEU A 154 -4.94 -7.17 -19.16
C LEU A 154 -5.19 -7.17 -17.66
N ASP A 155 -5.85 -8.20 -17.13
CA ASP A 155 -6.06 -8.35 -15.68
C ASP A 155 -4.73 -8.38 -14.92
N MET A 156 -3.73 -9.10 -15.47
CA MET A 156 -2.40 -9.20 -14.87
C MET A 156 -1.66 -7.87 -14.86
N SER A 157 -1.75 -7.09 -15.96
CA SER A 157 -1.09 -5.79 -16.08
C SER A 157 -1.77 -4.67 -15.27
N ASP A 158 -2.98 -4.91 -14.77
CA ASP A 158 -3.74 -3.95 -13.99
C ASP A 158 -3.27 -3.85 -12.53
N PHE A 159 -2.57 -4.87 -12.02
CA PHE A 159 -2.03 -4.82 -10.67
C PHE A 159 -0.91 -3.79 -10.53
N VAL A 160 -0.92 -3.08 -9.40
CA VAL A 160 0.17 -2.18 -9.03
C VAL A 160 1.44 -3.00 -8.78
N SER A 161 2.52 -2.69 -9.50
CA SER A 161 3.73 -3.53 -9.54
C SER A 161 4.32 -3.82 -8.16
N VAL A 162 4.50 -2.80 -7.30
CA VAL A 162 5.05 -2.99 -5.93
C VAL A 162 4.16 -3.85 -5.05
N VAL A 163 2.85 -3.84 -5.28
CA VAL A 163 1.87 -4.67 -4.56
C VAL A 163 1.99 -6.12 -4.99
N TRP A 164 2.06 -6.35 -6.31
CA TRP A 164 1.97 -7.68 -6.91
C TRP A 164 3.25 -8.51 -6.73
N ARG A 165 4.43 -7.87 -6.88
CA ARG A 165 5.74 -8.56 -6.82
C ARG A 165 6.08 -9.12 -5.43
N GLN A 166 5.43 -8.65 -4.35
CA GLN A 166 5.74 -9.09 -2.99
C GLN A 166 5.41 -10.56 -2.71
N ASP A 167 4.57 -11.17 -3.52
CA ASP A 167 4.12 -12.56 -3.33
C ASP A 167 4.82 -13.54 -4.27
N GLU A 168 5.96 -13.15 -4.86
CA GLU A 168 6.71 -13.98 -5.78
C GLU A 168 8.21 -13.95 -5.46
N VAL A 169 8.81 -15.13 -5.28
CA VAL A 169 10.24 -15.31 -5.08
C VAL A 169 10.72 -16.46 -5.97
N ASP A 170 11.82 -16.25 -6.69
CA ASP A 170 12.44 -17.24 -7.59
C ASP A 170 11.47 -17.81 -8.63
N GLY A 171 10.54 -16.99 -9.09
CA GLY A 171 9.53 -17.37 -10.07
C GLY A 171 8.40 -18.26 -9.53
N LYS A 172 8.35 -18.53 -8.22
CA LYS A 172 7.24 -19.20 -7.53
C LYS A 172 6.35 -18.15 -6.85
N ARG A 173 5.07 -18.17 -7.14
CA ARG A 173 4.07 -17.28 -6.51
C ARG A 173 3.42 -17.98 -5.32
N PHE A 174 3.87 -17.63 -4.15
CA PHE A 174 3.44 -18.24 -2.88
C PHE A 174 2.18 -17.58 -2.28
N GLY A 175 1.64 -16.55 -2.93
CA GLY A 175 0.43 -15.88 -2.47
C GLY A 175 -0.15 -14.89 -3.49
N ALA A 176 -1.27 -14.30 -3.11
CA ALA A 176 -1.90 -13.18 -3.80
C ALA A 176 -2.24 -12.08 -2.80
N PRO A 177 -2.08 -10.78 -3.13
CA PRO A 177 -2.28 -9.72 -2.16
C PRO A 177 -3.72 -9.70 -1.63
N ALA A 178 -3.90 -9.77 -0.30
CA ALA A 178 -5.19 -9.60 0.35
C ALA A 178 -5.40 -8.13 0.75
N GLN A 179 -4.40 -7.54 1.37
CA GLN A 179 -4.39 -6.15 1.79
C GLN A 179 -2.98 -5.57 1.60
N ARG A 180 -2.91 -4.31 1.19
CA ARG A 180 -1.65 -3.53 1.18
C ARG A 180 -1.88 -2.16 1.79
N THR A 181 -0.90 -1.72 2.54
CA THR A 181 -0.79 -0.41 3.13
C THR A 181 0.63 0.13 2.94
N ALA A 182 0.87 1.37 3.33
CA ALA A 182 2.22 1.94 3.33
C ALA A 182 2.39 2.91 4.48
N ARG A 183 3.65 3.20 4.80
CA ARG A 183 4.03 4.18 5.82
C ARG A 183 4.27 5.54 5.19
N PHE A 184 3.75 6.61 5.82
CA PHE A 184 3.83 7.99 5.35
C PHE A 184 4.29 8.93 6.45
N MET A 185 4.93 10.03 6.06
CA MET A 185 5.06 11.22 6.88
C MET A 185 3.78 12.03 6.80
N LEU A 186 3.21 12.42 7.94
CA LEU A 186 2.09 13.35 8.00
C LEU A 186 2.60 14.72 8.42
N TYR A 187 2.20 15.74 7.69
CA TYR A 187 2.67 17.12 7.83
C TYR A 187 1.53 18.08 8.13
N ASN A 188 1.62 18.82 9.25
CA ASN A 188 0.64 19.86 9.57
C ASN A 188 0.92 21.12 8.75
N ARG A 189 0.23 21.21 7.62
CA ARG A 189 0.39 22.29 6.65
C ARG A 189 -0.02 23.66 7.21
N THR A 190 -1.07 23.69 8.05
CA THR A 190 -1.56 24.95 8.63
C THR A 190 -0.54 25.52 9.61
N TRP A 191 0.00 24.69 10.49
CA TRP A 191 1.02 25.14 11.43
C TRP A 191 2.32 25.53 10.73
N ALA A 192 2.75 24.79 9.73
CA ALA A 192 3.91 25.13 8.93
C ALA A 192 3.81 26.52 8.28
N ARG A 193 2.65 26.86 7.70
CA ARG A 193 2.42 28.20 7.14
C ARG A 193 2.55 29.31 8.20
N GLN A 194 2.10 29.05 9.43
CA GLN A 194 2.25 30.01 10.55
C GLN A 194 3.71 30.15 10.99
N LEU A 195 4.52 29.12 10.76
CA LEU A 195 5.99 29.15 10.97
C LEU A 195 6.74 29.79 9.81
N GLY A 196 6.06 30.19 8.74
CA GLY A 196 6.65 30.84 7.57
C GLY A 196 7.00 29.92 6.41
N PHE A 197 6.47 28.69 6.38
CA PHE A 197 6.69 27.71 5.31
C PHE A 197 5.44 27.51 4.48
N ASP A 198 5.42 28.00 3.25
CA ASP A 198 4.26 27.93 2.35
C ASP A 198 4.12 26.54 1.68
N ALA A 199 5.20 25.77 1.62
CA ALA A 199 5.25 24.47 0.96
C ALA A 199 5.86 23.37 1.88
N PRO A 200 5.49 22.09 1.65
CA PRO A 200 6.20 20.97 2.28
C PRO A 200 7.68 20.94 1.87
N PRO A 201 8.56 20.40 2.72
CA PRO A 201 9.97 20.30 2.40
C PRO A 201 10.20 19.38 1.18
N GLN A 202 11.13 19.78 0.31
CA GLN A 202 11.54 19.04 -0.88
C GLN A 202 12.98 18.50 -0.73
N THR A 203 13.69 18.92 0.31
CA THR A 203 15.08 18.54 0.59
C THR A 203 15.25 18.25 2.07
N LEU A 204 16.30 17.50 2.42
CA LEU A 204 16.70 17.27 3.82
C LEU A 204 16.96 18.56 4.60
N ALA A 205 17.56 19.56 3.95
CA ALA A 205 17.82 20.86 4.56
C ALA A 205 16.52 21.62 4.88
N GLU A 206 15.53 21.56 3.98
CA GLU A 206 14.21 22.15 4.22
C GLU A 206 13.44 21.39 5.29
N PHE A 207 13.52 20.04 5.31
CA PHE A 207 12.94 19.25 6.38
C PHE A 207 13.54 19.63 7.74
N GLU A 208 14.88 19.67 7.86
CA GLU A 208 15.56 20.11 9.07
C GLU A 208 15.12 21.52 9.48
N ALA A 209 15.08 22.46 8.54
CA ALA A 209 14.68 23.84 8.83
C ALA A 209 13.25 23.90 9.41
N GLN A 210 12.32 23.14 8.84
CA GLN A 210 10.90 23.12 9.27
C GLN A 210 10.72 22.43 10.62
N VAL A 211 11.35 21.28 10.86
CA VAL A 211 11.25 20.57 12.14
C VAL A 211 11.90 21.37 13.28
N CYS A 212 13.03 22.04 13.01
CA CYS A 212 13.69 22.88 14.00
C CYS A 212 12.89 24.17 14.28
N ALA A 213 12.28 24.78 13.28
CA ALA A 213 11.42 25.95 13.50
C ALA A 213 10.20 25.63 14.38
N ALA A 214 9.60 24.45 14.24
CA ALA A 214 8.51 24.00 15.08
C ALA A 214 8.96 23.84 16.55
N HIS A 215 10.12 23.25 16.78
CA HIS A 215 10.71 23.17 18.12
C HIS A 215 10.96 24.57 18.71
N VAL A 216 11.58 25.47 17.96
CA VAL A 216 11.86 26.84 18.41
C VAL A 216 10.58 27.61 18.73
N ALA A 217 9.49 27.37 17.98
CA ALA A 217 8.20 28.00 18.25
C ALA A 217 7.62 27.58 19.62
N LEU A 218 7.70 26.28 19.95
CA LEU A 218 7.24 25.78 21.25
C LEU A 218 8.16 26.24 22.40
N MET A 219 9.46 26.29 22.17
CA MET A 219 10.42 26.83 23.16
C MET A 219 10.16 28.30 23.53
N ASN A 220 9.58 29.08 22.62
CA ASN A 220 9.34 30.51 22.78
C ASN A 220 7.87 30.86 23.11
N ASP A 221 7.02 29.89 23.27
CA ASP A 221 5.64 30.12 23.69
C ASP A 221 5.53 30.28 25.23
N SER A 222 4.32 30.34 25.77
CA SER A 222 4.10 30.54 27.21
C SER A 222 3.95 29.25 27.99
N ASP A 223 3.98 28.06 27.35
CA ASP A 223 3.82 26.76 28.00
C ASP A 223 5.18 26.06 28.21
N PRO A 224 5.71 26.06 29.43
CA PRO A 224 7.01 25.43 29.69
C PRO A 224 6.97 23.88 29.61
N ASN A 225 5.78 23.26 29.52
CA ASN A 225 5.67 21.80 29.47
C ASN A 225 5.86 21.24 28.08
N ASN A 226 5.88 22.05 27.04
CA ASN A 226 6.08 21.64 25.66
C ASN A 226 7.46 21.97 25.08
N ASN A 227 8.37 22.58 25.86
CA ASN A 227 9.69 23.03 25.43
C ASN A 227 10.60 21.93 24.85
N SER A 228 10.32 20.65 25.13
CA SER A 228 11.07 19.52 24.55
C SER A 228 10.39 18.91 23.32
N LEU A 229 9.30 19.51 22.85
CA LEU A 229 8.46 19.01 21.78
C LEU A 229 8.67 19.83 20.49
N GLY A 230 7.84 19.59 19.50
CA GLY A 230 7.93 20.21 18.18
C GLY A 230 8.68 19.33 17.17
N GLY A 231 8.81 19.81 15.95
CA GLY A 231 9.54 19.12 14.90
C GLY A 231 8.91 17.77 14.51
N TRP A 232 9.76 16.73 14.44
CA TRP A 232 9.32 15.38 14.09
C TRP A 232 9.19 14.50 15.32
N LEU A 233 8.01 13.87 15.48
CA LEU A 233 7.79 12.81 16.48
C LEU A 233 8.31 11.50 15.91
N ILE A 234 9.40 11.00 16.51
CA ILE A 234 10.06 9.75 16.12
C ILE A 234 9.17 8.57 16.53
N ASP A 235 8.82 7.78 15.54
CA ASP A 235 8.13 6.51 15.67
C ASP A 235 9.14 5.37 15.47
N ALA A 236 9.39 4.58 16.51
CA ALA A 236 10.30 3.45 16.49
C ALA A 236 9.68 2.21 15.82
N ASN A 237 9.11 2.39 14.63
CA ASN A 237 8.50 1.34 13.82
C ASN A 237 9.48 0.88 12.73
N ALA A 238 9.57 -0.43 12.50
CA ALA A 238 10.48 -1.01 11.50
C ALA A 238 10.25 -0.45 10.08
N TYR A 239 8.99 -0.21 9.70
CA TYR A 239 8.67 0.33 8.37
C TYR A 239 9.03 1.81 8.24
N THR A 240 8.97 2.57 9.34
CA THR A 240 9.50 3.95 9.40
C THR A 240 11.01 3.95 9.20
N ALA A 241 11.74 3.07 9.91
CA ALA A 241 13.18 2.91 9.75
C ALA A 241 13.55 2.53 8.32
N LEU A 242 12.85 1.53 7.76
CA LEU A 242 13.10 1.03 6.41
C LEU A 242 12.79 2.10 5.34
N SER A 243 11.75 2.91 5.53
CA SER A 243 11.43 4.03 4.62
C SER A 243 12.57 5.05 4.57
N TRP A 244 13.11 5.44 5.73
CA TRP A 244 14.27 6.32 5.78
C TRP A 244 15.53 5.69 5.17
N MET A 245 15.75 4.39 5.39
CA MET A 245 16.87 3.67 4.76
C MET A 245 16.77 3.72 3.24
N PHE A 246 15.61 3.42 2.67
CA PHE A 246 15.40 3.48 1.22
C PHE A 246 15.54 4.90 0.67
N ALA A 247 15.00 5.91 1.34
CA ALA A 247 15.11 7.30 0.93
C ALA A 247 16.57 7.78 0.84
N PHE A 248 17.49 7.19 1.61
CA PHE A 248 18.93 7.44 1.55
C PHE A 248 19.69 6.46 0.65
N GLY A 249 19.02 5.71 -0.21
CA GLY A 249 19.64 4.75 -1.12
C GLY A 249 20.20 3.49 -0.42
N GLY A 250 19.75 3.22 0.79
CA GLY A 250 20.07 2.01 1.54
C GLY A 250 18.99 0.93 1.42
N GLY A 251 18.74 0.23 2.49
CA GLY A 251 17.76 -0.85 2.60
C GLY A 251 18.23 -1.92 3.59
N ALA A 252 17.53 -3.05 3.64
CA ALA A 252 17.82 -4.13 4.58
C ALA A 252 18.29 -5.41 3.88
N GLN A 253 17.67 -5.79 2.75
CA GLN A 253 17.93 -7.06 2.08
C GLN A 253 19.09 -6.97 1.09
N VAL A 254 19.94 -8.01 1.10
CA VAL A 254 20.86 -8.36 0.03
C VAL A 254 20.46 -9.74 -0.50
N GLU A 255 21.16 -10.29 -1.49
CA GLU A 255 20.80 -11.52 -2.22
C GLU A 255 20.17 -12.60 -1.31
N ASP A 256 20.93 -13.16 -0.36
CA ASP A 256 20.48 -14.24 0.50
C ASP A 256 20.45 -13.87 2.00
N GLY A 257 20.35 -12.58 2.32
CA GLY A 257 20.42 -12.14 3.72
C GLY A 257 20.16 -10.66 3.91
N TYR A 258 20.80 -10.11 4.93
CA TYR A 258 20.61 -8.72 5.33
C TYR A 258 21.93 -7.95 5.37
N ARG A 259 21.82 -6.65 5.12
CA ARG A 259 22.92 -5.71 5.32
C ARG A 259 22.39 -4.36 5.78
N PHE A 260 22.47 -4.14 7.09
CA PHE A 260 22.14 -2.86 7.69
C PHE A 260 23.29 -1.86 7.62
N LEU A 261 24.54 -2.33 7.76
CA LEU A 261 25.71 -1.46 7.61
C LEU A 261 26.00 -1.17 6.13
N SER A 262 25.31 -0.16 5.59
CA SER A 262 25.53 0.36 4.24
C SER A 262 25.74 1.87 4.29
N PRO A 263 26.37 2.51 3.28
CA PRO A 263 26.55 3.96 3.26
C PRO A 263 25.25 4.74 3.40
N GLY A 264 24.19 4.34 2.70
CA GLY A 264 22.87 4.97 2.76
C GLY A 264 22.24 4.86 4.15
N ASN A 265 22.24 3.67 4.76
CA ASN A 265 21.70 3.48 6.12
C ASN A 265 22.49 4.26 7.17
N VAL A 266 23.82 4.31 7.05
CA VAL A 266 24.67 5.13 7.95
C VAL A 266 24.33 6.60 7.81
N ALA A 267 24.14 7.10 6.58
CA ALA A 267 23.74 8.49 6.35
C ALA A 267 22.36 8.80 6.93
N ALA A 268 21.38 7.92 6.72
CA ALA A 268 20.03 8.05 7.29
C ALA A 268 20.07 8.14 8.82
N PHE A 269 20.69 7.17 9.49
CA PHE A 269 20.75 7.10 10.95
C PHE A 269 21.50 8.30 11.55
N LYS A 270 22.60 8.73 10.92
CA LYS A 270 23.33 9.94 11.34
C LYS A 270 22.47 11.19 11.23
N TYR A 271 21.82 11.37 10.09
CA TYR A 271 20.94 12.51 9.85
C TYR A 271 19.82 12.60 10.89
N LEU A 272 19.10 11.50 11.10
CA LEU A 272 17.99 11.46 12.05
C LEU A 272 18.43 11.66 13.49
N LYS A 273 19.59 11.10 13.88
CA LYS A 273 20.16 11.31 15.22
C LYS A 273 20.59 12.77 15.41
N ALA A 274 21.16 13.39 14.39
CA ALA A 274 21.52 14.82 14.44
C ALA A 274 20.29 15.71 14.63
N LEU A 275 19.15 15.40 14.04
CA LEU A 275 17.89 16.10 14.29
C LEU A 275 17.44 15.97 15.77
N GLN A 276 17.55 14.77 16.36
CA GLN A 276 17.25 14.59 17.78
C GLN A 276 18.22 15.37 18.68
N GLN A 277 19.51 15.38 18.40
CA GLN A 277 20.49 16.13 19.16
C GLN A 277 20.26 17.64 19.13
N LYS A 278 19.67 18.15 18.04
CA LYS A 278 19.24 19.55 17.88
C LYS A 278 17.87 19.82 18.53
N SER A 279 17.27 18.83 19.19
CA SER A 279 15.89 18.88 19.69
C SER A 279 14.81 19.10 18.60
N CYS A 280 15.18 18.95 17.33
CA CYS A 280 14.24 19.07 16.20
C CYS A 280 13.44 17.80 15.96
N ALA A 281 13.77 16.71 16.65
CA ALA A 281 13.02 15.45 16.70
C ALA A 281 13.01 14.91 18.12
N TRP A 282 11.94 14.22 18.50
CA TRP A 282 11.75 13.70 19.84
C TRP A 282 10.98 12.37 19.84
N VAL A 283 11.17 11.57 20.87
CA VAL A 283 10.52 10.26 21.01
C VAL A 283 9.37 10.38 21.99
N ALA A 284 8.18 9.92 21.60
CA ALA A 284 7.04 9.86 22.49
C ALA A 284 7.26 8.80 23.58
N ALA A 285 6.76 9.10 24.79
CA ALA A 285 6.64 8.07 25.82
C ALA A 285 5.68 6.96 25.33
N PRO A 286 5.88 5.71 25.76
CA PRO A 286 4.95 4.63 25.45
C PRO A 286 3.50 5.01 25.82
N ASN A 287 2.53 4.56 25.01
CA ASN A 287 1.09 4.80 25.19
C ASN A 287 0.57 6.22 24.88
N LEU A 288 1.35 7.07 24.23
CA LEU A 288 0.85 8.34 23.73
C LEU A 288 0.27 8.17 22.31
N SER A 289 -0.92 8.72 22.09
CA SER A 289 -1.54 8.74 20.76
C SER A 289 -0.78 9.71 19.85
N VAL A 290 -0.22 9.20 18.76
CA VAL A 290 0.47 9.99 17.73
C VAL A 290 -0.47 11.05 17.15
N GLY A 291 -1.71 10.67 16.85
CA GLY A 291 -2.73 11.57 16.30
C GLY A 291 -3.08 12.72 17.27
N GLU A 292 -3.19 12.45 18.56
CA GLU A 292 -3.46 13.48 19.57
C GLU A 292 -2.31 14.49 19.66
N ARG A 293 -1.05 14.02 19.64
CA ARG A 293 0.13 14.89 19.66
C ARG A 293 0.20 15.77 18.42
N PHE A 294 -0.12 15.19 17.29
CA PHE A 294 -0.14 15.89 16.01
C PHE A 294 -1.24 16.97 15.98
N ALA A 295 -2.47 16.61 16.37
CA ALA A 295 -3.60 17.53 16.43
C ALA A 295 -3.39 18.68 17.45
N ALA A 296 -2.62 18.42 18.53
CA ALA A 296 -2.25 19.41 19.56
C ALA A 296 -1.02 20.25 19.16
N ARG A 297 -0.51 20.14 17.92
CA ARG A 297 0.71 20.82 17.46
C ARG A 297 1.96 20.56 18.31
N GLN A 298 2.06 19.37 18.88
CA GLN A 298 3.24 18.95 19.62
C GLN A 298 4.32 18.33 18.71
N ALA A 299 3.95 18.05 17.48
CA ALA A 299 4.85 17.67 16.37
C ALA A 299 4.35 18.31 15.08
N LEU A 300 5.27 18.82 14.26
CA LEU A 300 4.97 19.31 12.92
C LEU A 300 4.84 18.15 11.93
N PHE A 301 5.65 17.10 12.15
CA PHE A 301 5.62 15.86 11.41
C PHE A 301 5.43 14.67 12.35
N VAL A 302 4.60 13.72 11.91
CA VAL A 302 4.45 12.40 12.53
C VAL A 302 4.47 11.34 11.44
N THR A 303 4.59 10.06 11.81
CA THR A 303 4.47 8.94 10.87
C THR A 303 3.23 8.12 11.16
N ALA A 304 2.57 7.65 10.12
CA ALA A 304 1.41 6.79 10.23
C ALA A 304 1.30 5.83 9.03
N GLY A 305 0.72 4.66 9.26
CA GLY A 305 0.23 3.79 8.21
C GLY A 305 -1.04 4.36 7.59
N LEU A 306 -1.32 4.01 6.33
CA LEU A 306 -2.48 4.53 5.61
C LEU A 306 -3.82 4.23 6.34
N GLY A 307 -3.96 3.03 6.92
CA GLY A 307 -5.13 2.66 7.72
C GLY A 307 -5.32 3.48 9.00
N GLU A 308 -4.25 4.16 9.50
CA GLU A 308 -4.29 4.99 10.71
C GLU A 308 -4.78 6.43 10.41
N PHE A 309 -4.96 6.83 9.14
CA PHE A 309 -5.36 8.19 8.77
C PHE A 309 -6.72 8.59 9.36
N SER A 310 -7.65 7.64 9.47
CA SER A 310 -8.95 7.87 10.10
C SER A 310 -8.83 8.18 11.59
N ASP A 311 -7.89 7.56 12.28
CA ASP A 311 -7.61 7.81 13.70
C ASP A 311 -7.00 9.20 13.88
N VAL A 312 -6.08 9.58 13.00
CA VAL A 312 -5.51 10.94 12.98
C VAL A 312 -6.61 11.98 12.74
N ALA A 313 -7.46 11.76 11.75
CA ALA A 313 -8.59 12.67 11.47
C ALA A 313 -9.53 12.81 12.68
N ARG A 314 -9.85 11.71 13.37
CA ARG A 314 -10.65 11.73 14.60
C ARG A 314 -9.96 12.52 15.74
N ALA A 315 -8.63 12.42 15.86
CA ALA A 315 -7.89 13.19 16.85
C ALA A 315 -7.98 14.70 16.59
N PHE A 316 -7.92 15.16 15.33
CA PHE A 316 -8.13 16.57 14.98
C PHE A 316 -9.55 17.04 15.32
N VAL A 317 -10.57 16.23 15.06
CA VAL A 317 -11.95 16.52 15.45
C VAL A 317 -12.08 16.61 16.97
N ALA A 318 -11.53 15.66 17.71
CA ALA A 318 -11.56 15.64 19.18
C ALA A 318 -10.83 16.84 19.82
N ALA A 319 -9.72 17.27 19.19
CA ALA A 319 -8.97 18.46 19.61
C ALA A 319 -9.64 19.78 19.17
N ASN A 320 -10.78 19.73 18.46
CA ASN A 320 -11.41 20.90 17.84
C ASN A 320 -10.40 21.70 16.98
N SER A 321 -9.48 21.02 16.31
CA SER A 321 -8.45 21.60 15.45
C SER A 321 -8.98 21.72 14.02
N ALA A 322 -8.83 22.90 13.44
CA ALA A 322 -9.13 23.17 12.02
C ALA A 322 -7.88 23.11 11.15
N ASP A 323 -6.79 22.57 11.64
CA ASP A 323 -5.55 22.46 10.88
C ASP A 323 -5.70 21.46 9.72
N GLU A 324 -5.18 21.88 8.57
CA GLU A 324 -5.00 21.00 7.41
C GLU A 324 -3.70 20.23 7.56
N TRP A 325 -3.76 18.94 7.30
CA TRP A 325 -2.58 18.08 7.20
C TRP A 325 -2.59 17.28 5.90
N ILE A 326 -1.42 16.86 5.49
CA ILE A 326 -1.21 16.10 4.25
C ILE A 326 -0.28 14.91 4.49
N ALA A 327 -0.38 13.90 3.62
CA ALA A 327 0.55 12.79 3.56
C ALA A 327 1.71 13.12 2.62
N LEU A 328 2.92 12.74 3.00
CA LEU A 328 4.14 12.90 2.22
C LEU A 328 4.93 11.58 2.22
N PRO A 329 5.73 11.31 1.20
CA PRO A 329 6.71 10.23 1.24
C PRO A 329 7.85 10.59 2.20
N PHE A 330 8.75 9.65 2.45
CA PHE A 330 10.03 9.90 3.11
C PHE A 330 11.01 10.43 2.08
N SER A 331 11.37 11.70 2.21
CA SER A 331 12.28 12.38 1.27
C SER A 331 13.72 12.29 1.76
N GLY A 332 14.60 11.70 0.96
CA GLY A 332 16.02 11.54 1.25
C GLY A 332 16.91 12.35 0.31
N GLU A 333 18.19 11.97 0.24
CA GLU A 333 19.15 12.58 -0.71
C GLU A 333 18.97 12.04 -2.13
N GLU A 334 18.56 10.77 -2.26
CA GLU A 334 18.50 10.05 -3.54
C GLU A 334 17.08 10.14 -4.15
N ARG A 335 16.07 9.93 -3.34
CA ARG A 335 14.68 9.80 -3.82
C ARG A 335 13.65 9.92 -2.70
N ASP A 336 12.41 10.06 -3.12
CA ASP A 336 11.24 9.98 -2.25
C ASP A 336 10.75 8.53 -2.21
N GLU A 337 10.51 7.98 -1.02
CA GLU A 337 10.15 6.58 -0.84
C GLU A 337 9.00 6.37 0.15
N ILE A 338 8.24 5.31 -0.08
CA ILE A 338 7.32 4.71 0.88
C ILE A 338 7.56 3.19 0.94
N VAL A 339 7.45 2.61 2.12
CA VAL A 339 7.45 1.15 2.27
C VAL A 339 6.04 0.63 2.17
N VAL A 340 5.80 -0.27 1.21
CA VAL A 340 4.52 -0.96 0.99
C VAL A 340 4.60 -2.34 1.62
N TYR A 341 3.61 -2.68 2.45
CA TYR A 341 3.51 -3.95 3.17
C TYR A 341 2.06 -4.35 3.37
N GLY A 342 1.83 -5.59 3.80
CA GLY A 342 0.47 -6.07 4.09
C GLY A 342 0.37 -7.58 4.00
N SER A 343 -0.86 -8.10 4.01
CA SER A 343 -1.14 -9.52 4.02
C SER A 343 -1.50 -10.07 2.64
N SER A 344 -1.40 -11.39 2.54
CA SER A 344 -1.67 -12.14 1.32
C SER A 344 -2.59 -13.32 1.59
N PHE A 345 -3.39 -13.71 0.62
CA PHE A 345 -4.01 -15.02 0.55
C PHE A 345 -2.94 -16.05 0.23
N ILE A 346 -2.74 -17.01 1.11
CA ILE A 346 -1.78 -18.10 0.98
C ILE A 346 -2.58 -19.39 0.93
N ALA A 347 -2.50 -20.11 -0.18
CA ALA A 347 -3.14 -21.43 -0.34
C ALA A 347 -2.13 -22.54 -0.05
N PHE A 348 -2.62 -23.66 0.48
CA PHE A 348 -1.81 -24.84 0.81
C PHE A 348 -2.03 -25.98 -0.17
N GLN A 349 -1.05 -26.89 -0.24
CA GLN A 349 -1.13 -28.10 -1.04
C GLN A 349 -2.31 -28.98 -0.55
N SER A 350 -3.11 -29.47 -1.51
CA SER A 350 -4.27 -30.32 -1.28
C SER A 350 -4.62 -31.13 -2.54
N ASP A 351 -5.81 -31.70 -2.64
CA ASP A 351 -6.27 -32.29 -3.91
C ASP A 351 -6.52 -31.20 -4.97
N ALA A 352 -6.39 -31.56 -6.25
CA ALA A 352 -6.42 -30.63 -7.39
C ALA A 352 -7.71 -29.81 -7.45
N GLU A 353 -8.87 -30.41 -7.13
CA GLU A 353 -10.15 -29.73 -7.14
C GLU A 353 -10.23 -28.67 -6.01
N THR A 354 -9.71 -28.99 -4.83
CA THR A 354 -9.67 -28.06 -3.70
C THR A 354 -8.69 -26.90 -3.94
N GLN A 355 -7.55 -27.18 -4.57
CA GLN A 355 -6.61 -26.14 -4.98
C GLN A 355 -7.24 -25.18 -6.01
N LEU A 356 -7.93 -25.72 -7.03
CA LEU A 356 -8.65 -24.90 -8.00
C LEU A 356 -9.78 -24.10 -7.35
N ALA A 357 -10.56 -24.72 -6.44
CA ALA A 357 -11.60 -24.03 -5.70
C ALA A 357 -11.04 -22.87 -4.87
N SER A 358 -9.88 -23.06 -4.22
CA SER A 358 -9.16 -22.02 -3.47
C SER A 358 -8.72 -20.88 -4.37
N TRP A 359 -8.15 -21.18 -5.53
CA TRP A 359 -7.75 -20.17 -6.52
C TRP A 359 -8.95 -19.37 -7.04
N LEU A 360 -10.06 -20.01 -7.37
CA LEU A 360 -11.26 -19.33 -7.88
C LEU A 360 -11.83 -18.34 -6.86
N PHE A 361 -11.80 -18.66 -5.58
CA PHE A 361 -12.16 -17.73 -4.52
C PHE A 361 -11.16 -16.57 -4.43
N ILE A 362 -9.85 -16.86 -4.38
CA ILE A 362 -8.81 -15.82 -4.37
C ILE A 362 -8.97 -14.89 -5.57
N ARG A 363 -9.11 -15.43 -6.78
CA ARG A 363 -9.31 -14.63 -8.00
C ARG A 363 -10.53 -13.71 -7.90
N TRP A 364 -11.63 -14.21 -7.34
CA TRP A 364 -12.86 -13.43 -7.16
C TRP A 364 -12.65 -12.28 -6.17
N THR A 365 -11.95 -12.51 -5.07
CA THR A 365 -11.65 -11.44 -4.09
C THR A 365 -10.74 -10.34 -4.66
N LEU A 366 -9.95 -10.65 -5.69
CA LEU A 366 -9.06 -9.70 -6.38
C LEU A 366 -9.76 -8.86 -7.45
N SER A 367 -11.09 -8.98 -7.62
CA SER A 367 -11.82 -8.10 -8.54
C SER A 367 -11.75 -6.63 -8.10
N PRO A 368 -11.78 -5.67 -9.03
CA PRO A 368 -11.73 -4.25 -8.69
C PRO A 368 -12.84 -3.83 -7.72
N GLU A 369 -14.04 -4.39 -7.87
CA GLU A 369 -15.21 -4.13 -7.05
C GLU A 369 -14.99 -4.57 -5.60
N ASN A 370 -14.55 -5.81 -5.40
CA ASN A 370 -14.26 -6.34 -4.07
C ASN A 370 -13.11 -5.57 -3.39
N GLN A 371 -12.10 -5.20 -4.16
CA GLN A 371 -10.98 -4.39 -3.64
C GLN A 371 -11.41 -2.96 -3.28
N ALA A 372 -12.33 -2.34 -4.02
CA ALA A 372 -12.86 -1.02 -3.68
C ALA A 372 -13.57 -1.03 -2.31
N GLU A 373 -14.29 -2.10 -1.97
CA GLU A 373 -14.93 -2.24 -0.66
C GLU A 373 -13.88 -2.33 0.48
N TRP A 374 -12.77 -3.04 0.25
CA TRP A 374 -11.66 -3.09 1.21
C TRP A 374 -11.02 -1.72 1.43
N VAL A 375 -10.77 -0.96 0.35
CA VAL A 375 -10.24 0.41 0.45
C VAL A 375 -11.17 1.29 1.28
N LYS A 376 -12.47 1.27 0.99
CA LYS A 376 -13.48 2.08 1.71
C LYS A 376 -13.61 1.68 3.19
N SER A 377 -13.49 0.40 3.50
CA SER A 377 -13.66 -0.12 4.86
C SER A 377 -12.46 0.14 5.77
N ALA A 378 -11.24 0.01 5.24
CA ALA A 378 -10.01 0.01 6.03
C ALA A 378 -8.97 1.05 5.61
N GLY A 379 -9.27 1.91 4.63
CA GLY A 379 -8.35 2.95 4.15
C GLY A 379 -7.08 2.39 3.51
N LEU A 380 -7.16 1.24 2.84
CA LEU A 380 -6.00 0.53 2.27
C LEU A 380 -5.54 1.13 0.94
N LEU A 381 -4.41 0.63 0.43
CA LEU A 381 -3.98 0.89 -0.93
C LEU A 381 -4.82 0.08 -1.93
N PRO A 382 -5.13 0.64 -3.12
CA PRO A 382 -5.71 -0.14 -4.20
C PRO A 382 -4.68 -1.15 -4.70
N LEU A 383 -5.10 -2.40 -4.89
CA LEU A 383 -4.23 -3.45 -5.42
C LEU A 383 -4.11 -3.37 -6.95
N ARG A 384 -5.15 -2.80 -7.61
CA ARG A 384 -5.28 -2.68 -9.06
C ARG A 384 -5.55 -1.23 -9.45
N ASN A 385 -5.04 -0.83 -10.62
CA ASN A 385 -5.26 0.52 -11.14
C ASN A 385 -6.74 0.79 -11.44
N SER A 386 -7.47 -0.19 -11.99
CA SER A 386 -8.91 -0.09 -12.26
C SER A 386 -9.79 0.10 -11.02
N THR A 387 -9.31 -0.29 -9.84
CA THR A 387 -10.01 -0.03 -8.57
C THR A 387 -10.16 1.47 -8.31
N LEU A 388 -9.21 2.31 -8.76
CA LEU A 388 -9.26 3.76 -8.57
C LEU A 388 -10.48 4.40 -9.25
N ASP A 389 -10.93 3.87 -10.37
CA ASP A 389 -12.12 4.37 -11.08
C ASP A 389 -13.39 4.23 -10.22
N LEU A 390 -13.43 3.22 -9.34
CA LEU A 390 -14.54 2.95 -8.41
C LEU A 390 -14.45 3.77 -7.11
N LEU A 391 -13.36 4.50 -6.91
CA LEU A 391 -13.04 5.24 -5.68
C LEU A 391 -13.08 6.76 -5.85
N ALA A 392 -13.66 7.29 -6.93
CA ALA A 392 -13.68 8.73 -7.22
C ALA A 392 -14.37 9.55 -6.12
N GLU A 393 -15.51 9.09 -5.60
CA GLU A 393 -16.22 9.71 -4.48
C GLU A 393 -15.39 9.60 -3.18
N TYR A 394 -14.89 8.40 -2.88
CA TYR A 394 -14.03 8.16 -1.72
C TYR A 394 -12.78 9.06 -1.73
N SER A 395 -12.15 9.23 -2.89
CA SER A 395 -10.98 10.13 -3.07
C SER A 395 -11.32 11.59 -2.76
N THR A 396 -12.54 12.03 -3.09
CA THR A 396 -13.02 13.38 -2.81
C THR A 396 -13.23 13.60 -1.31
N ASP A 397 -13.80 12.62 -0.63
CA ASP A 397 -14.10 12.67 0.81
C ASP A 397 -12.86 12.42 1.69
N HIS A 398 -11.82 11.78 1.13
CA HIS A 398 -10.57 11.42 1.82
C HIS A 398 -9.33 11.97 1.08
N PRO A 399 -9.15 13.31 1.01
CA PRO A 399 -8.09 13.92 0.21
C PRO A 399 -6.68 13.52 0.64
N GLN A 400 -6.44 13.20 1.91
CA GLN A 400 -5.14 12.72 2.39
C GLN A 400 -4.84 11.31 1.85
N TRP A 401 -5.84 10.43 1.81
CA TRP A 401 -5.74 9.12 1.19
C TRP A 401 -5.48 9.25 -0.32
N ALA A 402 -6.26 10.10 -1.00
CA ALA A 402 -6.09 10.34 -2.43
C ALA A 402 -4.67 10.82 -2.77
N GLN A 403 -4.11 11.71 -1.94
CA GLN A 403 -2.73 12.16 -2.09
C GLN A 403 -1.73 11.02 -1.83
N ALA A 404 -1.91 10.24 -0.75
CA ALA A 404 -1.02 9.13 -0.40
C ALA A 404 -0.91 8.10 -1.54
N VAL A 405 -2.01 7.79 -2.21
CA VAL A 405 -2.04 6.86 -3.35
C VAL A 405 -1.19 7.35 -4.54
N THR A 406 -1.02 8.66 -4.72
CA THR A 406 -0.15 9.19 -5.80
C THR A 406 1.32 8.80 -5.63
N TYR A 407 1.75 8.41 -4.43
CA TYR A 407 3.12 7.98 -4.13
C TYR A 407 3.37 6.49 -4.34
N LEU A 408 2.39 5.72 -4.83
CA LEU A 408 2.56 4.28 -5.10
C LEU A 408 3.69 3.97 -6.09
N SER A 409 3.98 4.89 -7.01
CA SER A 409 5.13 4.75 -7.92
C SER A 409 6.49 4.80 -7.22
N ASN A 410 6.53 5.33 -6.00
CA ASN A 410 7.70 5.44 -5.13
C ASN A 410 7.73 4.30 -4.07
N GLY A 411 6.94 3.26 -4.29
CA GLY A 411 6.79 2.17 -3.36
C GLY A 411 7.91 1.15 -3.43
N GLU A 412 8.52 0.85 -2.28
CA GLU A 412 9.44 -0.26 -2.10
C GLU A 412 8.81 -1.37 -1.25
N ALA A 413 9.12 -2.60 -1.59
CA ALA A 413 8.64 -3.77 -0.85
C ALA A 413 9.50 -4.03 0.39
N THR A 414 8.92 -4.71 1.38
CA THR A 414 9.68 -5.28 2.50
C THR A 414 10.58 -6.42 2.02
N PRO A 415 11.63 -6.79 2.79
CA PRO A 415 12.46 -7.95 2.49
C PRO A 415 11.65 -9.23 2.29
N GLN A 416 12.03 -10.00 1.26
CA GLN A 416 11.36 -11.25 0.86
C GLN A 416 12.16 -12.49 1.33
N LEU A 417 12.37 -12.58 2.64
CA LEU A 417 13.05 -13.69 3.30
C LEU A 417 12.16 -14.21 4.45
N SER A 418 12.15 -15.51 4.68
CA SER A 418 11.36 -16.15 5.76
C SER A 418 11.74 -15.63 7.14
N SER A 419 13.00 -15.27 7.34
CA SER A 419 13.55 -14.70 8.57
C SER A 419 13.12 -13.25 8.83
N TRP A 420 12.55 -12.53 7.81
CA TRP A 420 12.13 -11.14 7.95
C TRP A 420 11.18 -10.92 9.13
N ARG A 421 10.31 -11.87 9.41
CA ARG A 421 9.43 -11.86 10.59
C ARG A 421 10.15 -11.62 11.93
N LEU A 422 11.42 -12.07 12.04
CA LEU A 422 12.28 -11.89 13.22
C LEU A 422 13.24 -10.70 13.04
N VAL A 423 13.84 -10.56 11.86
CA VAL A 423 14.80 -9.49 11.56
C VAL A 423 14.14 -8.11 11.57
N ARG A 424 12.86 -8.03 11.26
CA ARG A 424 12.08 -6.81 11.43
C ARG A 424 12.09 -6.29 12.86
N VAL A 425 12.09 -7.18 13.86
CA VAL A 425 12.20 -6.80 15.29
C VAL A 425 13.59 -6.27 15.59
N VAL A 426 14.64 -6.87 15.00
CA VAL A 426 16.02 -6.35 15.13
C VAL A 426 16.11 -4.91 14.58
N LEU A 427 15.51 -4.66 13.42
CA LEU A 427 15.46 -3.32 12.85
C LEU A 427 14.73 -2.33 13.76
N GLU A 428 13.56 -2.72 14.28
CA GLU A 428 12.78 -1.88 15.19
C GLU A 428 13.52 -1.56 16.47
N ASP A 429 14.15 -2.56 17.09
CA ASP A 429 14.93 -2.39 18.31
C ASP A 429 16.18 -1.54 18.09
N GLY A 430 16.94 -1.81 17.03
CA GLY A 430 18.13 -1.01 16.68
C GLY A 430 17.77 0.45 16.35
N PHE A 431 16.66 0.67 15.65
CA PHE A 431 16.16 2.02 15.39
C PHE A 431 15.71 2.72 16.68
N ARG A 432 15.03 2.00 17.59
CA ARG A 432 14.64 2.53 18.92
C ARG A 432 15.87 2.89 19.76
N ASP A 433 16.84 2.00 19.83
CA ASP A 433 18.06 2.20 20.63
C ASP A 433 18.88 3.41 20.16
N MET A 434 18.87 3.72 18.85
CA MET A 434 19.51 4.92 18.32
C MET A 434 18.98 6.21 18.96
N PHE A 435 17.70 6.25 19.37
CA PHE A 435 17.05 7.43 19.91
C PHE A 435 16.80 7.36 21.43
N ASP A 436 17.07 6.23 22.08
CA ASP A 436 16.85 6.07 23.51
C ASP A 436 17.93 6.78 24.34
N VAL A 437 17.64 8.02 24.68
CA VAL A 437 18.54 8.86 25.51
C VAL A 437 18.60 8.42 26.97
N ILE A 438 17.70 7.53 27.43
CA ILE A 438 17.71 6.98 28.78
C ILE A 438 18.72 5.85 28.89
N ARG A 439 18.70 4.91 27.93
CA ARG A 439 19.64 3.79 27.88
C ARG A 439 21.02 4.23 27.37
N HIS A 440 21.03 5.17 26.43
CA HIS A 440 22.21 5.59 25.69
C HIS A 440 22.39 7.13 25.71
N PRO A 441 22.60 7.76 26.90
CA PRO A 441 22.63 9.22 27.01
C PRO A 441 23.77 9.87 26.22
N ASP A 442 24.87 9.13 26.02
CA ASP A 442 26.08 9.61 25.32
C ASP A 442 26.11 9.21 23.83
N LEU A 443 25.05 8.58 23.31
CA LEU A 443 25.01 8.12 21.94
C LEU A 443 24.89 9.29 20.95
N THR A 444 25.86 9.43 20.09
CA THR A 444 25.92 10.45 19.05
C THR A 444 25.70 9.87 17.65
N GLU A 445 25.51 10.73 16.64
CA GLU A 445 25.38 10.32 15.25
C GLU A 445 26.61 9.54 14.75
N GLY A 446 27.79 9.78 15.33
CA GLY A 446 29.02 9.05 15.00
C GLY A 446 28.97 7.56 15.31
N GLN A 447 28.04 7.12 16.18
CA GLN A 447 27.89 5.72 16.61
C GLN A 447 26.84 4.95 15.77
N ALA A 448 26.18 5.58 14.82
CA ALA A 448 25.25 4.90 13.91
C ALA A 448 25.86 3.62 13.27
N PRO A 449 27.12 3.59 12.79
CA PRO A 449 27.72 2.36 12.26
C PRO A 449 27.79 1.21 13.28
N VAL A 450 27.97 1.51 14.58
CA VAL A 450 28.04 0.48 15.62
C VAL A 450 26.70 -0.22 15.78
N ILE A 451 25.61 0.54 15.85
CA ILE A 451 24.24 -0.02 15.94
C ILE A 451 23.93 -0.85 14.70
N LEU A 452 24.23 -0.33 13.51
CA LEU A 452 23.97 -1.04 12.25
C LEU A 452 24.80 -2.33 12.14
N THR A 453 26.04 -2.36 12.66
CA THR A 453 26.85 -3.59 12.77
C THR A 453 26.19 -4.62 13.70
N GLN A 454 25.70 -4.18 14.85
CA GLN A 454 24.99 -5.07 15.78
C GLN A 454 23.72 -5.64 15.19
N MET A 455 23.02 -4.84 14.38
CA MET A 455 21.84 -5.30 13.63
C MET A 455 22.23 -6.35 12.57
N ASP A 456 23.35 -6.16 11.83
CA ASP A 456 23.85 -7.16 10.89
C ASP A 456 24.16 -8.48 11.61
N GLU A 457 24.91 -8.44 12.71
CA GLU A 457 25.27 -9.64 13.50
C GLU A 457 24.01 -10.38 14.00
N ALA A 458 23.01 -9.67 14.51
CA ALA A 458 21.77 -10.27 14.98
C ALA A 458 20.93 -10.85 13.82
N ALA A 459 20.87 -10.16 12.70
CA ALA A 459 20.15 -10.64 11.52
C ALA A 459 20.79 -11.88 10.90
N ASP A 460 22.12 -11.94 10.85
CA ASP A 460 22.87 -13.11 10.38
C ASP A 460 22.61 -14.36 11.23
N GLU A 461 22.41 -14.19 12.56
CA GLU A 461 22.04 -15.30 13.44
C GLU A 461 20.62 -15.81 13.19
N LEU A 462 19.70 -14.91 12.87
CA LEU A 462 18.28 -15.23 12.63
C LEU A 462 18.00 -15.75 11.22
N ASN A 463 18.92 -15.53 10.29
CA ASN A 463 18.80 -15.96 8.89
C ASN A 463 19.46 -17.31 8.61
N LYS A 464 20.02 -17.97 9.62
CA LYS A 464 20.59 -19.33 9.53
C LYS A 464 19.47 -20.38 9.49
#